data_704d5b316b92bb1e8279c2c2db2b381d
#
_entry.id   704d5b316b92bb1e8279c2c2db2b381d
#
_cell.length_a   1.000
_cell.length_b   1.000
_cell.length_c   1.000
_cell.angle_alpha   90.00
_cell.angle_beta   90.00
_cell.angle_gamma   90.00
#
_symmetry.space_group_name_H-M   'P 1'
#
loop_
_entity.id
_entity.type
_entity.pdbx_description
1 polymer ?
#
loop_
_entity_poly.entity_id
_entity_poly.type
_entity_poly.pdbx_seq_one_letter_code
_entity_poly.pdbx_strand_id
1 'polypeptide(L)'
;MTDKIKRNKKNKAWMMEHVTDAYVQRAKAEGWRSRAAFKLIEIDDQDRLLKSGMTVVDLGSAPGSWSQVASRRIAPGGQLIALDLLPMESLHGVEFIQGDFHDEDVLQQLEEKLQGHQVDLVLS
;
A
#
# COMPACT_ATOMS: atom_id res chain seq x y z
N MET A 1 29.13 30.55 -0.85
CA MET A 1 28.44 30.75 -2.13
C MET A 1 28.38 29.49 -2.98
N THR A 2 29.50 28.82 -3.23
CA THR A 2 29.57 27.57 -3.98
C THR A 2 28.74 26.45 -3.38
N ASP A 3 28.71 26.31 -2.05
CA ASP A 3 27.94 25.24 -1.38
C ASP A 3 26.43 25.45 -1.49
N LYS A 4 25.99 26.68 -1.45
CA LYS A 4 24.58 27.04 -1.59
C LYS A 4 24.09 26.75 -3.02
N ILE A 5 24.92 27.03 -4.02
CA ILE A 5 24.62 26.75 -5.42
C ILE A 5 24.59 25.23 -5.65
N LYS A 6 25.52 24.49 -5.07
CA LYS A 6 25.57 23.02 -5.16
C LYS A 6 24.33 22.40 -4.54
N ARG A 7 23.90 22.87 -3.37
CA ARG A 7 22.68 22.36 -2.71
C ARG A 7 21.43 22.63 -3.54
N ASN A 8 21.30 23.82 -4.13
CA ASN A 8 20.18 24.15 -4.99
C ASN A 8 20.14 23.27 -6.25
N LYS A 9 21.31 23.01 -6.85
CA LYS A 9 21.41 22.11 -7.99
C LYS A 9 21.02 20.66 -7.64
N LYS A 10 21.47 20.18 -6.46
CA LYS A 10 21.11 18.84 -5.99
C LYS A 10 19.62 18.71 -5.74
N ASN A 11 19.01 19.71 -5.09
CA ASN A 11 17.58 19.71 -4.81
C ASN A 11 16.77 19.74 -6.12
N LYS A 12 17.18 20.54 -7.08
CA LYS A 12 16.53 20.63 -8.37
C LYS A 12 16.66 19.31 -9.14
N ALA A 13 17.85 18.72 -9.15
CA ALA A 13 18.09 17.45 -9.80
C ALA A 13 17.25 16.33 -9.17
N TRP A 14 17.17 16.28 -7.83
CA TRP A 14 16.35 15.31 -7.14
C TRP A 14 14.87 15.48 -7.47
N MET A 15 14.38 16.72 -7.46
CA MET A 15 12.99 17.00 -7.81
C MET A 15 12.67 16.61 -9.26
N MET A 16 13.55 16.93 -10.18
CA MET A 16 13.41 16.56 -11.59
C MET A 16 13.39 15.06 -11.77
N GLU A 17 14.33 14.37 -11.11
CA GLU A 17 14.40 12.91 -11.14
C GLU A 17 13.11 12.28 -10.61
N HIS A 18 12.61 12.78 -9.48
CA HIS A 18 11.37 12.27 -8.89
C HIS A 18 10.16 12.51 -9.81
N VAL A 19 10.05 13.70 -10.37
CA VAL A 19 8.93 14.06 -11.27
C VAL A 19 8.99 13.25 -12.56
N THR A 20 10.19 12.95 -13.06
CA THR A 20 10.37 12.24 -14.31
C THR A 20 10.62 10.74 -14.12
N ASP A 21 10.52 10.23 -12.89
CA ASP A 21 10.66 8.81 -12.59
C ASP A 21 9.67 8.00 -13.43
N ALA A 22 10.21 7.07 -14.22
CA ALA A 22 9.41 6.24 -15.11
C ALA A 22 8.34 5.43 -14.37
N TYR A 23 8.65 5.00 -13.15
CA TYR A 23 7.69 4.27 -12.33
C TYR A 23 6.55 5.15 -11.85
N VAL A 24 6.83 6.43 -11.51
CA VAL A 24 5.77 7.39 -11.15
C VAL A 24 4.84 7.61 -12.33
N GLN A 25 5.38 7.80 -13.51
CA GLN A 25 4.58 8.00 -14.73
C GLN A 25 3.77 6.74 -15.06
N ARG A 26 4.40 5.59 -14.95
CA ARG A 26 3.74 4.31 -15.20
C ARG A 26 2.63 4.05 -14.19
N ALA A 27 2.84 4.36 -12.92
CA ALA A 27 1.81 4.21 -11.88
C ALA A 27 0.59 5.06 -12.20
N LYS A 28 0.79 6.32 -12.61
CA LYS A 28 -0.30 7.21 -13.02
C LYS A 28 -1.05 6.64 -14.22
N ALA A 29 -0.32 6.18 -15.22
CA ALA A 29 -0.91 5.63 -16.44
C ALA A 29 -1.73 4.37 -16.16
N GLU A 30 -1.29 3.52 -15.24
CA GLU A 30 -1.97 2.28 -14.88
C GLU A 30 -3.01 2.43 -13.78
N GLY A 31 -3.14 3.62 -13.18
CA GLY A 31 -4.13 3.90 -12.15
C GLY A 31 -3.74 3.46 -10.73
N TRP A 32 -2.45 3.22 -10.49
CA TRP A 32 -1.97 2.93 -9.14
C TRP A 32 -1.83 4.21 -8.32
N ARG A 33 -2.12 4.14 -7.03
CA ARG A 33 -2.01 5.29 -6.13
C ARG A 33 -0.58 5.75 -5.91
N SER A 34 0.37 4.85 -6.04
CA SER A 34 1.79 5.17 -5.98
C SER A 34 2.62 4.12 -6.72
N ARG A 35 3.88 4.45 -6.99
CA ARG A 35 4.83 3.53 -7.61
C ARG A 35 5.15 2.32 -6.74
N ALA A 36 4.84 2.38 -5.45
CA ALA A 36 5.06 1.27 -4.54
C ALA A 36 4.30 0.00 -4.97
N ALA A 37 3.24 0.15 -5.78
CA ALA A 37 2.51 -0.99 -6.33
C ALA A 37 3.42 -1.98 -7.05
N PHE A 38 4.40 -1.47 -7.81
CA PHE A 38 5.28 -2.32 -8.63
C PHE A 38 6.16 -3.23 -7.78
N LYS A 39 6.55 -2.78 -6.58
CA LYS A 39 7.34 -3.62 -5.69
C LYS A 39 6.55 -4.85 -5.25
N LEU A 40 5.29 -4.66 -4.88
CA LEU A 40 4.44 -5.78 -4.49
C LEU A 40 4.13 -6.70 -5.68
N ILE A 41 3.85 -6.11 -6.84
CA ILE A 41 3.63 -6.88 -8.06
C ILE A 41 4.84 -7.78 -8.37
N GLU A 42 6.04 -7.20 -8.31
CA GLU A 42 7.28 -7.94 -8.57
C GLU A 42 7.47 -9.09 -7.57
N ILE A 43 7.31 -8.81 -6.29
CA ILE A 43 7.45 -9.82 -5.24
C ILE A 43 6.41 -10.94 -5.44
N ASP A 44 5.18 -10.56 -5.69
CA ASP A 44 4.10 -11.54 -5.83
C ASP A 44 4.23 -12.37 -7.11
N ASP A 45 4.66 -11.75 -8.21
CA ASP A 45 4.91 -12.48 -9.46
C ASP A 45 6.01 -13.52 -9.28
N GLN A 46 7.00 -13.22 -8.46
CA GLN A 46 8.12 -14.11 -8.18
C GLN A 46 7.76 -15.20 -7.16
N ASP A 47 7.17 -14.80 -6.03
CA ASP A 47 6.98 -15.67 -4.88
C ASP A 47 5.55 -16.20 -4.73
N ARG A 48 4.61 -15.66 -5.47
CA ARG A 48 3.18 -16.05 -5.47
C ARG A 48 2.58 -16.05 -4.07
N LEU A 49 2.69 -14.92 -3.38
CA LEU A 49 2.21 -14.76 -2.03
C LEU A 49 0.69 -14.59 -1.95
N LEU A 50 0.12 -13.89 -2.94
CA LEU A 50 -1.30 -13.53 -2.96
C LEU A 50 -2.09 -14.54 -3.77
N LYS A 51 -3.09 -15.13 -3.13
CA LYS A 51 -3.94 -16.16 -3.75
C LYS A 51 -5.40 -15.86 -3.52
N SER A 52 -6.23 -16.26 -4.48
CA SER A 52 -7.67 -16.11 -4.38
C SER A 52 -8.21 -16.70 -3.08
N GLY A 53 -9.09 -15.96 -2.41
CA GLY A 53 -9.73 -16.40 -1.18
C GLY A 53 -8.97 -16.08 0.10
N MET A 54 -7.77 -15.55 0.02
CA MET A 54 -6.98 -15.21 1.21
C MET A 54 -7.57 -14.07 2.02
N THR A 55 -7.31 -14.10 3.32
CA THR A 55 -7.52 -12.98 4.23
C THR A 55 -6.18 -12.29 4.48
N VAL A 56 -6.09 -11.03 4.09
CA VAL A 56 -4.86 -10.24 4.10
C VAL A 56 -5.06 -8.97 4.92
N VAL A 57 -4.05 -8.62 5.70
CA VAL A 57 -3.98 -7.35 6.43
C VAL A 57 -2.82 -6.54 5.87
N ASP A 58 -3.09 -5.29 5.49
CA ASP A 58 -2.10 -4.34 4.98
C ASP A 58 -1.84 -3.29 6.06
N LEU A 59 -0.70 -3.39 6.74
CA LEU A 59 -0.29 -2.46 7.79
C LEU A 59 0.51 -1.31 7.19
N GLY A 60 0.14 -0.07 7.52
CA GLY A 60 0.75 1.10 6.92
C GLY A 60 0.30 1.28 5.47
N SER A 61 -0.99 1.12 5.23
CA SER A 61 -1.56 0.97 3.89
C SER A 61 -1.60 2.25 3.05
N ALA A 62 -1.69 3.42 3.66
CA ALA A 62 -1.84 4.67 2.89
C ALA A 62 -0.62 4.93 1.99
N PRO A 63 -0.78 5.39 0.77
CA PRO A 63 -2.02 5.81 0.10
C PRO A 63 -2.90 4.68 -0.43
N GLY A 64 -2.46 3.42 -0.39
CA GLY A 64 -3.29 2.28 -0.74
C GLY A 64 -2.89 1.52 -1.99
N SER A 65 -1.68 1.74 -2.52
CA SER A 65 -1.26 1.05 -3.74
C SER A 65 -1.08 -0.46 -3.52
N TRP A 66 -0.57 -0.87 -2.38
CA TRP A 66 -0.47 -2.30 -2.07
C TRP A 66 -1.85 -2.92 -1.85
N SER A 67 -2.75 -2.18 -1.21
CA SER A 67 -4.14 -2.62 -1.07
C SER A 67 -4.81 -2.78 -2.42
N GLN A 68 -4.53 -1.91 -3.38
CA GLN A 68 -5.03 -2.05 -4.76
C GLN A 68 -4.57 -3.36 -5.39
N VAL A 69 -3.28 -3.65 -5.33
CA VAL A 69 -2.71 -4.88 -5.90
C VAL A 69 -3.28 -6.11 -5.20
N ALA A 70 -3.22 -6.11 -3.86
CA ALA A 70 -3.62 -7.27 -3.07
C ALA A 70 -5.10 -7.59 -3.26
N SER A 71 -5.99 -6.58 -3.23
CA SER A 71 -7.43 -6.81 -3.37
C SER A 71 -7.78 -7.47 -4.70
N ARG A 72 -7.08 -7.12 -5.76
CA ARG A 72 -7.30 -7.72 -7.09
C ARG A 72 -6.82 -9.16 -7.14
N ARG A 73 -5.69 -9.46 -6.51
CA ARG A 73 -5.05 -10.78 -6.58
C ARG A 73 -5.65 -11.82 -5.64
N ILE A 74 -6.34 -11.38 -4.59
CA ILE A 74 -7.07 -12.31 -3.70
C ILE A 74 -8.53 -12.50 -4.09
N ALA A 75 -9.01 -11.79 -5.09
CA ALA A 75 -10.35 -11.99 -5.63
C ALA A 75 -10.40 -13.26 -6.49
N PRO A 76 -11.55 -13.95 -6.57
CA PRO A 76 -12.73 -13.73 -5.75
C PRO A 76 -12.60 -14.36 -4.35
N GLY A 77 -13.45 -13.88 -3.43
CA GLY A 77 -13.59 -14.52 -2.12
C GLY A 77 -12.57 -14.10 -1.07
N GLY A 78 -11.60 -13.27 -1.44
CA GLY A 78 -10.63 -12.77 -0.48
C GLY A 78 -11.18 -11.62 0.35
N GLN A 79 -10.54 -11.38 1.50
CA GLN A 79 -10.82 -10.26 2.38
C GLN A 79 -9.54 -9.47 2.61
N LEU A 80 -9.57 -8.17 2.38
CA LEU A 80 -8.46 -7.29 2.66
C LEU A 80 -8.87 -6.23 3.68
N ILE A 81 -8.12 -6.14 4.76
CA ILE A 81 -8.27 -5.11 5.77
C ILE A 81 -7.01 -4.28 5.79
N ALA A 82 -7.16 -2.99 5.54
CA ALA A 82 -6.06 -2.03 5.51
C ALA A 82 -6.08 -1.18 6.78
N LEU A 83 -4.90 -0.92 7.35
CA LEU A 83 -4.71 -0.07 8.52
C LEU A 83 -3.65 0.97 8.28
N ASP A 84 -3.89 2.19 8.74
CA ASP A 84 -2.87 3.25 8.77
C ASP A 84 -3.26 4.32 9.79
N LEU A 85 -2.25 4.99 10.33
CA LEU A 85 -2.45 6.20 11.13
C LEU A 85 -2.99 7.33 10.26
N LEU A 86 -2.57 7.38 9.01
CA LEU A 86 -2.99 8.39 8.05
C LEU A 86 -4.32 8.01 7.41
N PRO A 87 -5.13 9.01 7.02
CA PRO A 87 -6.33 8.71 6.26
C PRO A 87 -5.99 8.14 4.89
N MET A 88 -6.89 7.34 4.37
CA MET A 88 -6.75 6.73 3.06
C MET A 88 -8.08 6.83 2.33
N GLU A 89 -8.05 7.24 1.07
CA GLU A 89 -9.26 7.22 0.25
C GLU A 89 -9.79 5.80 0.12
N SER A 90 -11.10 5.65 0.15
CA SER A 90 -11.73 4.34 0.09
C SER A 90 -11.38 3.60 -1.21
N LEU A 91 -11.26 2.29 -1.09
CA LEU A 91 -11.04 1.37 -2.19
C LEU A 91 -12.16 0.34 -2.19
N HIS A 92 -12.71 0.09 -3.37
CA HIS A 92 -13.71 -0.96 -3.51
C HIS A 92 -13.14 -2.32 -3.09
N GLY A 93 -13.88 -3.01 -2.23
CA GLY A 93 -13.48 -4.34 -1.76
C GLY A 93 -12.43 -4.33 -0.65
N VAL A 94 -12.07 -3.17 -0.13
CA VAL A 94 -11.09 -3.04 0.96
C VAL A 94 -11.77 -2.40 2.17
N GLU A 95 -11.64 -3.03 3.32
CA GLU A 95 -12.07 -2.47 4.59
C GLU A 95 -10.91 -1.70 5.21
N PHE A 96 -11.14 -0.46 5.62
CA PHE A 96 -10.09 0.41 6.14
C PHE A 96 -10.35 0.78 7.59
N ILE A 97 -9.32 0.67 8.41
CA ILE A 97 -9.30 1.12 9.80
C ILE A 97 -8.22 2.20 9.92
N GLN A 98 -8.62 3.41 10.30
CA GLN A 98 -7.67 4.46 10.62
C GLN A 98 -7.36 4.44 12.10
N GLY A 99 -6.10 4.28 12.46
CA GLY A 99 -5.68 4.27 13.85
C GLY A 99 -4.33 3.62 14.05
N ASP A 100 -3.92 3.60 15.32
CA ASP A 100 -2.67 2.99 15.74
C ASP A 100 -2.90 1.50 15.98
N PHE A 101 -2.13 0.67 15.29
CA PHE A 101 -2.14 -0.79 15.46
C PHE A 101 -1.91 -1.22 16.92
N HIS A 102 -1.24 -0.40 17.73
CA HIS A 102 -0.96 -0.70 19.14
C HIS A 102 -2.15 -0.40 20.06
N ASP A 103 -3.17 0.32 19.60
CA ASP A 103 -4.35 0.62 20.39
C ASP A 103 -5.31 -0.57 20.46
N GLU A 104 -5.82 -0.87 21.66
CA GLU A 104 -6.75 -1.97 21.85
C GLU A 104 -8.04 -1.80 21.05
N ASP A 105 -8.54 -0.57 20.94
CA ASP A 105 -9.75 -0.28 20.16
C ASP A 105 -9.56 -0.63 18.68
N VAL A 106 -8.37 -0.36 18.13
CA VAL A 106 -8.04 -0.68 16.74
C VAL A 106 -7.93 -2.18 16.55
N LEU A 107 -7.28 -2.87 17.48
CA LEU A 107 -7.18 -4.33 17.46
C LEU A 107 -8.58 -4.98 17.56
N GLN A 108 -9.46 -4.42 18.38
CA GLN A 108 -10.82 -4.91 18.50
C GLN A 108 -11.59 -4.73 17.18
N GLN A 109 -11.47 -3.58 16.54
CA GLN A 109 -12.07 -3.34 15.22
C GLN A 109 -11.55 -4.34 14.18
N LEU A 110 -10.26 -4.62 14.21
CA LEU A 110 -9.66 -5.61 13.32
C LEU A 110 -10.25 -7.01 13.56
N GLU A 111 -10.32 -7.42 14.80
CA GLU A 111 -10.90 -8.72 15.18
C GLU A 111 -12.36 -8.84 14.73
N GLU A 112 -13.15 -7.79 14.92
CA GLU A 112 -14.55 -7.75 14.50
C GLU A 112 -14.67 -7.92 12.98
N LYS A 113 -13.82 -7.24 12.21
CA LYS A 113 -13.84 -7.34 10.75
C LYS A 113 -13.39 -8.71 10.26
N LEU A 114 -12.48 -9.36 10.98
CA LEU A 114 -12.01 -10.70 10.64
C LEU A 114 -13.06 -11.78 10.87
N GLN A 115 -14.01 -11.56 11.79
CA GLN A 115 -15.11 -12.51 12.06
C GLN A 115 -14.64 -13.95 12.32
N GLY A 116 -13.53 -14.07 13.07
CA GLY A 116 -12.96 -15.37 13.39
C GLY A 116 -12.10 -15.99 12.29
N HIS A 117 -12.00 -15.37 11.13
CA HIS A 117 -11.10 -15.85 10.07
C HIS A 117 -9.64 -15.62 10.48
N GLN A 118 -8.81 -16.58 10.14
CA GLN A 118 -7.37 -16.43 10.33
C GLN A 118 -6.79 -15.55 9.22
N VAL A 119 -5.79 -14.74 9.59
CA VAL A 119 -5.05 -13.94 8.62
C VAL A 119 -4.02 -14.83 7.92
N ASP A 120 -4.09 -14.88 6.60
CA ASP A 120 -3.18 -15.68 5.79
C ASP A 120 -1.88 -14.96 5.50
N LEU A 121 -1.93 -13.64 5.39
CA LEU A 121 -0.78 -12.82 5.02
C LEU A 121 -0.90 -11.43 5.63
N VAL A 122 0.21 -10.93 6.15
CA VAL A 122 0.34 -9.53 6.59
C VAL A 122 1.35 -8.84 5.69
N LEU A 123 0.94 -7.74 5.09
CA LEU A 123 1.80 -6.86 4.31
C LEU A 123 2.24 -5.69 5.19
N SER A 124 3.50 -5.32 5.06
CA SER A 124 4.04 -4.20 5.83
C SER A 124 5.19 -3.53 5.10
#